data_98a520d579afc06e72e2e72d40d2048f
#
_entry.id   98a520d579afc06e72e2e72d40d2048f
#
_cell.length_a   1.000
_cell.length_b   1.000
_cell.length_c   1.000
_cell.angle_alpha   90.00
_cell.angle_beta   90.00
_cell.angle_gamma   90.00
#
_symmetry.space_group_name_H-M   'P 1'
#
loop_
_entity.id
_entity.type
_entity.pdbx_description
1 polymer ?
#
loop_
_entity_poly.entity_id
_entity_poly.type
_entity_poly.pdbx_seq_one_letter_code
_entity_poly.pdbx_strand_id
1 'polypeptide(L)'
;MQKTSDWLMSFSRGPRLDSRPAAPISKPSHCVKVSVTGGKGGVGKTSVALRMARELAGLGHRVLLIDCDMNLSNTAIKLGLPLDDTFWKLLSAEKDFRECVIQRDGYDLLPACNGNIELFESEMAFDEIIIDIISAHENEYDWVLLDCPAGLSRESLTLNAWCDHRIVVVTPDKSSITDSYSLVKILQTRFGIKENHLLVNMIQNDRQFQKVVMTLSETIENFLGCRTHVLGGLRKVDVSAEGFDTFFLSETGSEWHKNFFKTVQSFAEKWGASKTRQLDLEQEVH
;
A
#
# COMPACT_ATOMS: atom_id res chain seq x y z
N MET A 1 -2.67 -30.74 1.66
CA MET A 1 -2.02 -30.20 0.44
C MET A 1 -2.92 -30.17 -0.80
N GLN A 2 -3.79 -31.15 -1.05
CA GLN A 2 -4.67 -31.17 -2.24
C GLN A 2 -5.82 -30.13 -2.20
N LYS A 3 -6.33 -29.78 -1.01
CA LYS A 3 -7.45 -28.83 -0.85
C LYS A 3 -7.09 -27.37 -1.15
N THR A 4 -5.85 -26.96 -0.98
CA THR A 4 -5.39 -25.57 -1.20
C THR A 4 -5.24 -25.25 -2.70
N SER A 5 -4.78 -26.25 -3.49
CA SER A 5 -4.64 -26.07 -4.95
C SER A 5 -6.00 -26.03 -5.65
N ASP A 6 -7.01 -26.76 -5.15
CA ASP A 6 -8.37 -26.75 -5.72
C ASP A 6 -9.09 -25.44 -5.44
N TRP A 7 -8.80 -24.79 -4.29
CA TRP A 7 -9.31 -23.49 -3.93
C TRP A 7 -8.74 -22.38 -4.81
N LEU A 8 -7.42 -22.36 -5.04
CA LEU A 8 -6.76 -21.41 -5.96
C LEU A 8 -7.33 -21.51 -7.39
N MET A 9 -7.70 -22.72 -7.83
CA MET A 9 -8.32 -22.94 -9.13
C MET A 9 -9.78 -22.44 -9.21
N SER A 10 -10.46 -22.21 -8.08
CA SER A 10 -11.82 -21.68 -8.07
C SER A 10 -11.86 -20.18 -8.38
N PHE A 11 -10.81 -19.43 -8.07
CA PHE A 11 -10.68 -18.01 -8.44
C PHE A 11 -10.54 -17.77 -9.94
N SER A 12 -10.05 -18.75 -10.69
CA SER A 12 -9.88 -18.66 -12.14
C SER A 12 -11.15 -19.00 -12.95
N ARG A 13 -12.23 -19.44 -12.28
CA ARG A 13 -13.50 -19.80 -12.93
C ARG A 13 -14.61 -18.84 -12.55
N GLY A 14 -14.54 -17.59 -13.08
CA GLY A 14 -15.69 -16.67 -13.06
C GLY A 14 -16.87 -17.25 -13.89
N PRO A 15 -18.13 -16.88 -13.55
CA PRO A 15 -19.29 -17.33 -14.31
C PRO A 15 -19.21 -16.84 -15.76
N ARG A 16 -19.46 -17.75 -16.71
CA ARG A 16 -19.63 -17.40 -18.13
C ARG A 16 -20.86 -16.50 -18.26
N LEU A 17 -20.64 -15.21 -18.41
CA LEU A 17 -21.69 -14.29 -18.81
C LEU A 17 -21.87 -14.32 -20.32
N ASP A 18 -23.15 -14.34 -20.73
CA ASP A 18 -23.62 -14.40 -22.10
C ASP A 18 -22.99 -13.33 -23.01
N SER A 19 -22.70 -13.76 -24.22
CA SER A 19 -22.10 -13.02 -25.30
C SER A 19 -22.96 -11.85 -25.77
N ARG A 20 -22.59 -10.64 -25.35
CA ARG A 20 -22.82 -9.43 -26.15
C ARG A 20 -21.45 -8.91 -26.60
N PRO A 21 -21.28 -8.44 -27.86
CA PRO A 21 -20.01 -7.86 -28.29
C PRO A 21 -19.78 -6.58 -27.50
N ALA A 22 -18.93 -6.65 -26.48
CA ALA A 22 -18.42 -5.48 -25.80
C ALA A 22 -17.49 -4.72 -26.75
N ALA A 23 -17.60 -3.39 -26.74
CA ALA A 23 -16.64 -2.53 -27.40
C ALA A 23 -15.20 -2.93 -26.97
N PRO A 24 -14.19 -2.74 -27.84
CA PRO A 24 -12.82 -3.12 -27.52
C PRO A 24 -12.37 -2.35 -26.29
N ILE A 25 -12.38 -3.03 -25.15
CA ILE A 25 -11.76 -2.53 -23.92
C ILE A 25 -10.26 -2.51 -24.24
N SER A 26 -9.70 -1.31 -24.32
CA SER A 26 -8.24 -1.14 -24.37
C SER A 26 -7.65 -1.96 -23.19
N LYS A 27 -6.67 -2.84 -23.49
CA LYS A 27 -6.00 -3.63 -22.46
C LYS A 27 -5.57 -2.67 -21.34
N PRO A 28 -5.95 -2.92 -20.08
CA PRO A 28 -5.59 -2.03 -19.01
C PRO A 28 -4.06 -1.93 -18.93
N SER A 29 -3.58 -0.71 -18.89
CA SER A 29 -2.21 -0.41 -18.53
C SER A 29 -1.89 -1.06 -17.19
N HIS A 30 -0.74 -1.67 -17.08
CA HIS A 30 -0.23 -2.41 -15.93
C HIS A 30 -0.61 -1.79 -14.57
N CYS A 31 -1.27 -2.57 -13.71
CA CYS A 31 -1.59 -2.20 -12.33
C CYS A 31 -0.32 -1.90 -11.53
N VAL A 32 -0.24 -0.75 -10.89
CA VAL A 32 0.91 -0.35 -10.08
C VAL A 32 0.69 -0.75 -8.61
N LYS A 33 1.61 -1.54 -8.07
CA LYS A 33 1.55 -2.05 -6.69
C LYS A 33 2.49 -1.24 -5.81
N VAL A 34 1.94 -0.66 -4.74
CA VAL A 34 2.67 0.22 -3.83
C VAL A 34 2.51 -0.25 -2.40
N SER A 35 3.59 -0.55 -1.71
CA SER A 35 3.54 -0.77 -0.27
C SER A 35 3.75 0.55 0.49
N VAL A 36 2.92 0.78 1.50
CA VAL A 36 3.11 1.83 2.51
C VAL A 36 3.65 1.17 3.76
N THR A 37 4.90 1.43 4.07
CA THR A 37 5.68 0.69 5.08
C THR A 37 6.46 1.62 5.99
N GLY A 38 7.11 1.08 7.00
CA GLY A 38 8.00 1.81 7.90
C GLY A 38 8.56 0.91 8.98
N GLY A 39 9.77 1.18 9.42
CA GLY A 39 10.46 0.35 10.39
C GLY A 39 9.84 0.36 11.79
N LYS A 40 8.99 1.36 12.11
CA LYS A 40 8.43 1.57 13.45
C LYS A 40 6.90 1.63 13.45
N GLY A 41 6.28 1.18 14.55
CA GLY A 41 4.86 1.38 14.81
C GLY A 41 4.51 2.84 15.10
N GLY A 42 3.29 3.27 14.76
CA GLY A 42 2.79 4.61 15.09
C GLY A 42 3.31 5.75 14.19
N VAL A 43 4.09 5.48 13.14
CA VAL A 43 4.58 6.52 12.21
C VAL A 43 3.50 7.06 11.25
N GLY A 44 2.31 6.44 11.23
CA GLY A 44 1.17 6.89 10.44
C GLY A 44 0.98 6.20 9.09
N LYS A 45 1.53 5.01 8.89
CA LYS A 45 1.41 4.22 7.65
C LYS A 45 -0.03 4.07 7.19
N THR A 46 -0.89 3.51 8.04
CA THR A 46 -2.32 3.28 7.76
C THR A 46 -3.03 4.57 7.36
N SER A 47 -2.82 5.67 8.09
CA SER A 47 -3.42 6.96 7.75
C SER A 47 -2.95 7.46 6.38
N VAL A 48 -1.64 7.33 6.09
CA VAL A 48 -1.07 7.68 4.79
C VAL A 48 -1.65 6.81 3.67
N ALA A 49 -1.76 5.48 3.87
CA ALA A 49 -2.31 4.55 2.90
C ALA A 49 -3.78 4.86 2.56
N LEU A 50 -4.61 5.04 3.59
CA LEU A 50 -6.02 5.42 3.45
C LEU A 50 -6.19 6.74 2.71
N ARG A 51 -5.41 7.76 3.11
CA ARG A 51 -5.48 9.07 2.46
C ARG A 51 -4.99 9.01 1.01
N MET A 52 -3.91 8.28 0.75
CA MET A 52 -3.39 8.09 -0.60
C MET A 52 -4.40 7.37 -1.51
N ALA A 53 -5.08 6.34 -1.01
CA ALA A 53 -6.14 5.64 -1.75
C ALA A 53 -7.25 6.60 -2.17
N ARG A 54 -7.71 7.44 -1.25
CA ARG A 54 -8.74 8.46 -1.50
C ARG A 54 -8.29 9.49 -2.54
N GLU A 55 -7.06 10.00 -2.43
CA GLU A 55 -6.56 11.02 -3.37
C GLU A 55 -6.37 10.43 -4.78
N LEU A 56 -5.86 9.20 -4.90
CA LEU A 56 -5.75 8.50 -6.19
C LEU A 56 -7.13 8.26 -6.81
N ALA A 57 -8.11 7.83 -6.01
CA ALA A 57 -9.49 7.68 -6.47
C ALA A 57 -10.09 9.02 -6.91
N GLY A 58 -9.82 10.10 -6.18
CA GLY A 58 -10.21 11.46 -6.54
C GLY A 58 -9.59 11.96 -7.86
N LEU A 59 -8.44 11.43 -8.25
CA LEU A 59 -7.81 11.65 -9.57
C LEU A 59 -8.42 10.78 -10.68
N GLY A 60 -9.41 9.94 -10.39
CA GLY A 60 -10.12 9.10 -11.34
C GLY A 60 -9.52 7.71 -11.53
N HIS A 61 -8.58 7.29 -10.69
CA HIS A 61 -8.00 5.94 -10.75
C HIS A 61 -8.87 4.92 -10.01
N ARG A 62 -8.87 3.69 -10.51
CA ARG A 62 -9.44 2.52 -9.81
C ARG A 62 -8.41 2.04 -8.80
N VAL A 63 -8.74 2.10 -7.52
CA VAL A 63 -7.78 1.84 -6.44
C VAL A 63 -8.30 0.73 -5.53
N LEU A 64 -7.43 -0.25 -5.25
CA LEU A 64 -7.61 -1.23 -4.19
C LEU A 64 -6.63 -0.93 -3.06
N LEU A 65 -7.13 -0.80 -1.84
CA LEU A 65 -6.31 -0.76 -0.64
C LEU A 65 -6.48 -2.08 0.12
N ILE A 66 -5.39 -2.72 0.48
CA ILE A 66 -5.37 -3.95 1.28
C ILE A 66 -4.68 -3.67 2.61
N ASP A 67 -5.38 -3.96 3.70
CA ASP A 67 -4.78 -3.96 5.03
C ASP A 67 -4.02 -5.29 5.23
N CYS A 68 -2.72 -5.20 5.38
CA CYS A 68 -1.84 -6.36 5.55
C CYS A 68 -1.43 -6.59 7.01
N ASP A 69 -2.04 -5.92 7.99
CA ASP A 69 -1.79 -6.16 9.42
C ASP A 69 -2.77 -7.21 9.97
N MET A 70 -2.31 -8.46 10.03
CA MET A 70 -3.13 -9.59 10.48
C MET A 70 -3.54 -9.54 11.95
N ASN A 71 -2.81 -8.79 12.77
CA ASN A 71 -3.06 -8.80 14.20
C ASN A 71 -4.23 -7.91 14.60
N LEU A 72 -4.31 -6.73 14.02
CA LEU A 72 -5.37 -5.75 14.30
C LEU A 72 -5.61 -4.89 13.06
N SER A 73 -6.79 -4.99 12.46
CA SER A 73 -7.18 -4.12 11.34
C SER A 73 -7.25 -2.66 11.79
N ASN A 74 -6.16 -1.96 11.59
CA ASN A 74 -6.09 -0.54 11.86
C ASN A 74 -6.93 0.28 10.88
N THR A 75 -7.13 -0.21 9.64
CA THR A 75 -7.94 0.46 8.63
C THR A 75 -9.42 0.46 9.01
N ALA A 76 -9.99 -0.68 9.43
CA ALA A 76 -11.38 -0.78 9.85
C ALA A 76 -11.67 0.12 11.06
N ILE A 77 -10.80 0.11 12.07
CA ILE A 77 -10.94 0.96 13.26
C ILE A 77 -10.94 2.44 12.87
N LYS A 78 -9.99 2.90 12.06
CA LYS A 78 -9.88 4.30 11.63
C LYS A 78 -11.06 4.78 10.81
N LEU A 79 -11.68 3.89 10.09
CA LEU A 79 -12.86 4.16 9.26
C LEU A 79 -14.19 3.99 10.03
N GLY A 80 -14.15 3.55 11.29
CA GLY A 80 -15.35 3.25 12.07
C GLY A 80 -16.17 2.10 11.48
N LEU A 81 -15.51 1.15 10.81
CA LEU A 81 -16.15 -0.04 10.24
C LEU A 81 -16.28 -1.13 11.32
N PRO A 82 -17.30 -1.99 11.21
CA PRO A 82 -17.37 -3.15 12.09
C PRO A 82 -16.16 -4.06 11.87
N LEU A 83 -15.67 -4.60 12.99
CA LEU A 83 -14.63 -5.62 12.97
C LEU A 83 -15.31 -6.96 12.75
N ASP A 84 -15.26 -7.47 11.53
CA ASP A 84 -15.85 -8.75 11.15
C ASP A 84 -14.80 -9.69 10.56
N ASP A 85 -15.16 -10.94 10.35
CA ASP A 85 -14.30 -11.98 9.78
C ASP A 85 -14.35 -12.01 8.25
N THR A 86 -14.58 -10.87 7.59
CA THR A 86 -14.76 -10.78 6.14
C THR A 86 -13.57 -11.37 5.39
N PHE A 87 -12.34 -11.08 5.83
CA PHE A 87 -11.13 -11.62 5.20
C PHE A 87 -11.04 -13.16 5.39
N TRP A 88 -11.40 -13.67 6.57
CA TRP A 88 -11.46 -15.12 6.81
C TRP A 88 -12.49 -15.81 5.90
N LYS A 89 -13.64 -15.19 5.69
CA LYS A 89 -14.67 -15.70 4.78
C LYS A 89 -14.20 -15.73 3.32
N LEU A 90 -13.32 -14.81 2.93
CA LEU A 90 -12.64 -14.88 1.64
C LEU A 90 -11.68 -16.07 1.59
N LEU A 91 -10.86 -16.28 2.62
CA LEU A 91 -9.90 -17.38 2.68
C LEU A 91 -10.56 -18.76 2.75
N SER A 92 -11.69 -18.87 3.46
CA SER A 92 -12.48 -20.11 3.55
C SER A 92 -13.37 -20.37 2.33
N ALA A 93 -13.34 -19.46 1.33
CA ALA A 93 -14.20 -19.49 0.15
C ALA A 93 -15.72 -19.47 0.48
N GLU A 94 -16.10 -18.92 1.63
CA GLU A 94 -17.49 -18.66 1.99
C GLU A 94 -18.05 -17.44 1.26
N LYS A 95 -17.18 -16.49 0.91
CA LYS A 95 -17.49 -15.29 0.13
C LYS A 95 -16.48 -15.11 -0.99
N ASP A 96 -16.93 -14.51 -2.08
CA ASP A 96 -16.02 -14.09 -3.14
C ASP A 96 -15.34 -12.75 -2.82
N PHE A 97 -14.32 -12.39 -3.60
CA PHE A 97 -13.56 -11.16 -3.41
C PHE A 97 -14.46 -9.91 -3.44
N ARG A 98 -15.43 -9.85 -4.35
CA ARG A 98 -16.34 -8.71 -4.50
C ARG A 98 -17.27 -8.53 -3.30
N GLU A 99 -17.61 -9.59 -2.62
CA GLU A 99 -18.41 -9.56 -1.38
C GLU A 99 -17.59 -9.16 -0.15
N CYS A 100 -16.24 -9.26 -0.25
CA CYS A 100 -15.32 -8.97 0.84
C CYS A 100 -14.72 -7.56 0.76
N VAL A 101 -14.69 -6.92 -0.41
CA VAL A 101 -14.24 -5.54 -0.53
C VAL A 101 -15.32 -4.55 -0.12
N ILE A 102 -14.90 -3.51 0.60
CA ILE A 102 -15.75 -2.42 1.06
C ILE A 102 -15.48 -1.21 0.18
N GLN A 103 -16.50 -0.77 -0.57
CA GLN A 103 -16.41 0.46 -1.36
C GLN A 103 -16.54 1.69 -0.46
N ARG A 104 -15.56 2.57 -0.51
CA ARG A 104 -15.55 3.81 0.26
C ARG A 104 -14.77 4.91 -0.42
N ASP A 105 -15.30 6.14 -0.42
CA ASP A 105 -14.63 7.33 -0.95
C ASP A 105 -14.04 7.17 -2.36
N GLY A 106 -14.64 6.30 -3.17
CA GLY A 106 -14.22 6.03 -4.55
C GLY A 106 -13.13 4.97 -4.71
N TYR A 107 -12.66 4.33 -3.63
CA TYR A 107 -11.75 3.20 -3.68
C TYR A 107 -12.35 1.95 -3.03
N ASP A 108 -11.78 0.79 -3.34
CA ASP A 108 -12.11 -0.49 -2.74
C ASP A 108 -11.12 -0.80 -1.60
N LEU A 109 -11.64 -1.21 -0.44
CA LEU A 109 -10.84 -1.63 0.72
C LEU A 109 -11.07 -3.12 0.98
N LEU A 110 -10.00 -3.90 1.02
CA LEU A 110 -9.98 -5.24 1.61
C LEU A 110 -9.42 -5.13 3.02
N PRO A 111 -10.28 -5.21 4.07
CA PRO A 111 -9.83 -5.12 5.45
C PRO A 111 -9.08 -6.38 5.87
N ALA A 112 -8.18 -6.25 6.85
CA ALA A 112 -7.49 -7.39 7.45
C ALA A 112 -8.40 -8.24 8.36
N CYS A 113 -7.89 -9.39 8.74
CA CYS A 113 -8.50 -10.20 9.80
C CYS A 113 -8.37 -9.54 11.17
N ASN A 114 -9.42 -9.60 11.95
CA ASN A 114 -9.46 -9.02 13.29
C ASN A 114 -9.17 -10.08 14.37
N GLY A 115 -7.91 -10.53 14.47
CA GLY A 115 -7.51 -11.47 15.49
C GLY A 115 -8.21 -12.84 15.39
N ASN A 116 -8.49 -13.31 14.19
CA ASN A 116 -9.07 -14.63 13.98
C ASN A 116 -8.06 -15.70 14.42
N ILE A 117 -8.45 -16.48 15.45
CA ILE A 117 -7.58 -17.51 16.06
C ILE A 117 -7.23 -18.60 15.05
N GLU A 118 -8.16 -18.99 14.18
CA GLU A 118 -7.95 -20.04 13.17
C GLU A 118 -6.89 -19.62 12.15
N LEU A 119 -6.86 -18.34 11.80
CA LEU A 119 -5.82 -17.79 10.94
C LEU A 119 -4.46 -17.75 11.64
N PHE A 120 -4.44 -17.36 12.93
CA PHE A 120 -3.20 -17.30 13.72
C PHE A 120 -2.60 -18.68 13.95
N GLU A 121 -3.43 -19.70 14.13
CA GLU A 121 -3.01 -21.10 14.28
C GLU A 121 -2.70 -21.78 12.93
N SER A 122 -3.10 -21.17 11.83
CA SER A 122 -2.80 -21.69 10.49
C SER A 122 -1.33 -21.45 10.15
N GLU A 123 -0.66 -22.45 9.56
CA GLU A 123 0.69 -22.29 8.98
C GLU A 123 0.63 -21.64 7.59
N MET A 124 -0.40 -20.81 7.32
CA MET A 124 -0.61 -20.21 6.00
C MET A 124 0.41 -19.08 5.76
N ALA A 125 1.04 -19.08 4.61
CA ALA A 125 1.90 -18.00 4.16
C ALA A 125 1.01 -16.81 3.71
N PHE A 126 0.75 -15.89 4.63
CA PHE A 126 -0.16 -14.77 4.40
C PHE A 126 0.29 -13.84 3.27
N ASP A 127 1.59 -13.62 3.15
CA ASP A 127 2.19 -12.87 2.05
C ASP A 127 1.85 -13.50 0.68
N GLU A 128 1.95 -14.82 0.56
CA GLU A 128 1.60 -15.54 -0.68
C GLU A 128 0.11 -15.39 -1.00
N ILE A 129 -0.76 -15.50 0.00
CA ILE A 129 -2.21 -15.33 -0.18
C ILE A 129 -2.56 -13.92 -0.69
N ILE A 130 -1.98 -12.89 -0.08
CA ILE A 130 -2.20 -11.51 -0.53
C ILE A 130 -1.72 -11.31 -1.98
N ILE A 131 -0.56 -11.85 -2.32
CA ILE A 131 -0.02 -11.81 -3.69
C ILE A 131 -0.97 -12.52 -4.67
N ASP A 132 -1.50 -13.68 -4.32
CA ASP A 132 -2.43 -14.43 -5.15
C ASP A 132 -3.76 -13.68 -5.35
N ILE A 133 -4.32 -13.08 -4.28
CA ILE A 133 -5.52 -12.25 -4.36
C ILE A 133 -5.29 -11.08 -5.31
N ILE A 134 -4.18 -10.37 -5.17
CA ILE A 134 -3.86 -9.23 -6.04
C ILE A 134 -3.69 -9.70 -7.49
N SER A 135 -2.95 -10.78 -7.72
CA SER A 135 -2.69 -11.32 -9.06
C SER A 135 -3.98 -11.75 -9.77
N ALA A 136 -4.97 -12.25 -9.03
CA ALA A 136 -6.27 -12.61 -9.57
C ALA A 136 -7.12 -11.40 -10.00
N HIS A 137 -6.94 -10.24 -9.35
CA HIS A 137 -7.79 -9.06 -9.51
C HIS A 137 -7.06 -7.81 -10.04
N GLU A 138 -5.74 -7.87 -10.31
CA GLU A 138 -4.94 -6.71 -10.71
C GLU A 138 -5.45 -6.01 -11.99
N ASN A 139 -6.13 -6.73 -12.87
CA ASN A 139 -6.70 -6.14 -14.10
C ASN A 139 -7.91 -5.22 -13.83
N GLU A 140 -8.47 -5.25 -12.62
CA GLU A 140 -9.62 -4.46 -12.23
C GLU A 140 -9.21 -3.08 -11.69
N TYR A 141 -7.93 -2.91 -11.35
CA TYR A 141 -7.39 -1.73 -10.68
C TYR A 141 -6.23 -1.10 -11.45
N ASP A 142 -6.10 0.20 -11.33
CA ASP A 142 -4.94 0.95 -11.83
C ASP A 142 -3.83 0.98 -10.76
N TRP A 143 -4.24 0.99 -9.47
CA TRP A 143 -3.36 1.01 -8.31
C TRP A 143 -3.80 0.01 -7.25
N VAL A 144 -2.86 -0.72 -6.70
CA VAL A 144 -3.03 -1.53 -5.49
C VAL A 144 -2.10 -1.00 -4.41
N LEU A 145 -2.67 -0.54 -3.30
CA LEU A 145 -1.93 -0.07 -2.13
C LEU A 145 -1.96 -1.15 -1.05
N LEU A 146 -0.80 -1.45 -0.46
CA LEU A 146 -0.66 -2.37 0.65
C LEU A 146 -0.29 -1.58 1.91
N ASP A 147 -1.18 -1.53 2.90
CA ASP A 147 -0.85 -1.02 4.24
C ASP A 147 -0.10 -2.11 5.01
N CYS A 148 1.22 -2.03 4.99
CA CYS A 148 2.07 -3.06 5.58
C CYS A 148 2.24 -2.86 7.09
N PRO A 149 2.28 -3.93 7.90
CA PRO A 149 2.58 -3.84 9.32
C PRO A 149 3.96 -3.23 9.55
N ALA A 150 4.18 -2.73 10.77
CA ALA A 150 5.48 -2.22 11.16
C ALA A 150 6.47 -3.36 11.42
N GLY A 151 7.75 -3.06 11.27
CA GLY A 151 8.83 -3.98 11.63
C GLY A 151 9.37 -4.79 10.47
N LEU A 152 9.98 -5.93 10.79
CA LEU A 152 10.84 -6.70 9.89
C LEU A 152 10.38 -8.16 9.80
N SER A 153 9.06 -8.42 9.93
CA SER A 153 8.54 -9.77 9.75
C SER A 153 8.79 -10.25 8.32
N ARG A 154 8.90 -11.55 8.13
CA ARG A 154 9.15 -12.16 6.82
C ARG A 154 8.05 -11.76 5.83
N GLU A 155 6.81 -11.87 6.24
CA GLU A 155 5.63 -11.58 5.42
C GLU A 155 5.63 -10.11 4.96
N SER A 156 5.86 -9.18 5.91
CA SER A 156 5.97 -7.75 5.58
C SER A 156 7.09 -7.48 4.58
N LEU A 157 8.26 -8.08 4.77
CA LEU A 157 9.41 -7.90 3.87
C LEU A 157 9.14 -8.47 2.48
N THR A 158 8.49 -9.63 2.38
CA THR A 158 8.10 -10.25 1.10
C THR A 158 7.12 -9.36 0.34
N LEU A 159 6.05 -8.88 1.00
CA LEU A 159 5.08 -7.96 0.39
C LEU A 159 5.76 -6.66 -0.07
N ASN A 160 6.61 -6.09 0.76
CA ASN A 160 7.39 -4.89 0.38
C ASN A 160 8.28 -5.14 -0.83
N ALA A 161 8.94 -6.28 -0.90
CA ALA A 161 9.84 -6.62 -2.00
C ALA A 161 9.08 -6.89 -3.31
N TRP A 162 7.89 -7.48 -3.21
CA TRP A 162 7.05 -7.82 -4.35
C TRP A 162 6.41 -6.60 -5.02
N CYS A 163 6.13 -5.52 -4.29
CA CYS A 163 5.55 -4.29 -4.84
C CYS A 163 6.50 -3.61 -5.85
N ASP A 164 5.92 -2.90 -6.83
CA ASP A 164 6.67 -2.05 -7.75
C ASP A 164 7.35 -0.89 -7.01
N HIS A 165 6.62 -0.26 -6.07
CA HIS A 165 7.11 0.86 -5.28
C HIS A 165 6.89 0.65 -3.78
N ARG A 166 7.73 1.26 -2.96
CA ARG A 166 7.69 1.25 -1.49
C ARG A 166 7.76 2.65 -0.97
N ILE A 167 6.74 3.07 -0.21
CA ILE A 167 6.71 4.34 0.50
C ILE A 167 7.09 4.08 1.94
N VAL A 168 8.32 4.41 2.29
CA VAL A 168 8.83 4.31 3.67
C VAL A 168 8.40 5.55 4.42
N VAL A 169 7.45 5.40 5.35
CA VAL A 169 6.98 6.46 6.22
C VAL A 169 7.89 6.54 7.45
N VAL A 170 8.49 7.69 7.68
CA VAL A 170 9.41 7.95 8.79
C VAL A 170 9.00 9.18 9.57
N THR A 171 9.22 9.18 10.89
CA THR A 171 9.02 10.34 11.77
C THR A 171 10.38 10.89 12.24
N PRO A 172 10.45 12.17 12.67
CA PRO A 172 11.71 12.81 13.04
C PRO A 172 12.42 12.29 14.29
N ASP A 173 11.90 11.24 14.94
CA ASP A 173 12.55 10.63 16.08
C ASP A 173 13.67 9.64 15.67
N LYS A 174 14.69 9.52 16.53
CA LYS A 174 15.87 8.72 16.24
C LYS A 174 15.57 7.24 15.98
N SER A 175 14.63 6.65 16.74
CA SER A 175 14.28 5.24 16.57
C SER A 175 13.61 5.00 15.21
N SER A 176 12.67 5.86 14.80
CA SER A 176 12.03 5.75 13.48
C SER A 176 13.04 5.82 12.33
N ILE A 177 14.03 6.72 12.42
CA ILE A 177 15.10 6.84 11.42
C ILE A 177 15.94 5.57 11.38
N THR A 178 16.35 5.05 12.54
CA THR A 178 17.18 3.84 12.64
C THR A 178 16.44 2.60 12.15
N ASP A 179 15.18 2.45 12.53
CA ASP A 179 14.34 1.32 12.13
C ASP A 179 14.04 1.35 10.63
N SER A 180 13.84 2.55 10.06
CA SER A 180 13.66 2.73 8.60
C SER A 180 14.93 2.41 7.81
N TYR A 181 16.11 2.79 8.34
CA TYR A 181 17.37 2.37 7.75
C TYR A 181 17.53 0.84 7.76
N SER A 182 17.18 0.20 8.90
CA SER A 182 17.24 -1.26 9.03
C SER A 182 16.30 -1.97 8.05
N LEU A 183 15.10 -1.44 7.84
CA LEU A 183 14.14 -1.94 6.84
C LEU A 183 14.76 -1.87 5.43
N VAL A 184 15.25 -0.70 5.02
CA VAL A 184 15.86 -0.53 3.68
C VAL A 184 17.07 -1.42 3.51
N LYS A 185 17.91 -1.57 4.54
CA LYS A 185 19.07 -2.46 4.53
C LYS A 185 18.68 -3.91 4.25
N ILE A 186 17.64 -4.42 4.93
CA ILE A 186 17.19 -5.80 4.74
C ILE A 186 16.55 -5.97 3.35
N LEU A 187 15.73 -5.03 2.90
CA LEU A 187 15.17 -5.04 1.55
C LEU A 187 16.25 -5.07 0.48
N GLN A 188 17.31 -4.29 0.65
CA GLN A 188 18.45 -4.31 -0.28
C GLN A 188 19.25 -5.63 -0.19
N THR A 189 19.63 -6.04 1.01
CA THR A 189 20.56 -7.18 1.17
C THR A 189 19.93 -8.54 0.89
N ARG A 190 18.63 -8.70 1.15
CA ARG A 190 17.90 -9.96 0.97
C ARG A 190 17.14 -10.04 -0.35
N PHE A 191 16.63 -8.91 -0.84
CA PHE A 191 15.75 -8.86 -2.01
C PHE A 191 16.31 -8.04 -3.17
N GLY A 192 17.46 -7.41 -3.01
CA GLY A 192 18.11 -6.60 -4.06
C GLY A 192 17.41 -5.28 -4.38
N ILE A 193 16.54 -4.80 -3.50
CA ILE A 193 15.79 -3.57 -3.70
C ILE A 193 16.71 -2.36 -3.55
N LYS A 194 16.82 -1.57 -4.62
CA LYS A 194 17.75 -0.42 -4.67
C LYS A 194 17.06 0.95 -4.67
N GLU A 195 15.73 0.99 -4.84
CA GLU A 195 14.99 2.25 -4.88
C GLU A 195 13.83 2.23 -3.89
N ASN A 196 13.71 3.29 -3.12
CA ASN A 196 12.63 3.48 -2.15
C ASN A 196 12.15 4.92 -2.18
N HIS A 197 10.88 5.14 -1.83
CA HIS A 197 10.29 6.48 -1.67
C HIS A 197 10.24 6.81 -0.19
N LEU A 198 10.65 8.02 0.18
CA LEU A 198 10.66 8.50 1.56
C LEU A 198 9.58 9.54 1.76
N LEU A 199 8.69 9.31 2.72
CA LEU A 199 7.71 10.26 3.21
C LEU A 199 7.98 10.56 4.68
N VAL A 200 8.33 11.82 4.99
CA VAL A 200 8.60 12.23 6.37
C VAL A 200 7.31 12.74 7.00
N ASN A 201 6.78 12.03 7.97
CA ASN A 201 5.53 12.37 8.64
C ASN A 201 5.76 13.04 10.00
N MET A 202 4.77 13.79 10.48
CA MET A 202 4.75 14.46 11.80
C MET A 202 5.90 15.46 12.01
N ILE A 203 6.31 16.17 10.97
CA ILE A 203 7.32 17.22 11.10
C ILE A 203 6.74 18.47 11.77
N GLN A 204 7.54 19.15 12.56
CA GLN A 204 7.18 20.43 13.18
C GLN A 204 7.55 21.63 12.29
N ASN A 205 8.64 21.51 11.54
CA ASN A 205 9.16 22.58 10.69
C ASN A 205 10.06 22.03 9.58
N ASP A 206 10.40 22.85 8.61
CA ASP A 206 11.20 22.47 7.44
C ASP A 206 12.63 22.09 7.79
N ARG A 207 13.21 22.69 8.84
CA ARG A 207 14.54 22.33 9.33
C ARG A 207 14.58 20.88 9.82
N GLN A 208 13.51 20.44 10.50
CA GLN A 208 13.39 19.06 10.96
C GLN A 208 13.25 18.09 9.77
N PHE A 209 12.44 18.46 8.77
CA PHE A 209 12.32 17.71 7.53
C PHE A 209 13.67 17.52 6.85
N GLN A 210 14.37 18.62 6.58
CA GLN A 210 15.69 18.58 5.92
C GLN A 210 16.68 17.69 6.67
N LYS A 211 16.70 17.80 8.00
CA LYS A 211 17.59 16.97 8.83
C LYS A 211 17.31 15.47 8.67
N VAL A 212 16.02 15.06 8.67
CA VAL A 212 15.66 13.65 8.49
C VAL A 212 16.05 13.17 7.10
N VAL A 213 15.69 13.94 6.07
CA VAL A 213 16.02 13.60 4.67
C VAL A 213 17.52 13.44 4.48
N MET A 214 18.33 14.44 4.86
CA MET A 214 19.78 14.36 4.72
C MET A 214 20.34 13.15 5.46
N THR A 215 20.01 13.01 6.75
CA THR A 215 20.53 11.92 7.58
C THR A 215 20.21 10.55 6.98
N LEU A 216 18.96 10.31 6.63
CA LEU A 216 18.52 8.98 6.18
C LEU A 216 18.95 8.69 4.74
N SER A 217 18.74 9.65 3.81
CA SER A 217 19.08 9.44 2.39
C SER A 217 20.60 9.31 2.18
N GLU A 218 21.41 10.16 2.80
CA GLU A 218 22.86 10.04 2.71
C GLU A 218 23.40 8.73 3.31
N THR A 219 22.82 8.31 4.46
CA THR A 219 23.20 7.05 5.08
C THR A 219 22.84 5.85 4.19
N ILE A 220 21.63 5.85 3.61
CA ILE A 220 21.19 4.81 2.69
C ILE A 220 22.06 4.78 1.43
N GLU A 221 22.33 5.93 0.83
CA GLU A 221 23.13 6.02 -0.38
C GLU A 221 24.58 5.57 -0.14
N ASN A 222 25.24 6.12 0.89
CA ASN A 222 26.65 5.87 1.16
C ASN A 222 26.94 4.44 1.63
N PHE A 223 26.05 3.82 2.41
CA PHE A 223 26.30 2.49 3.00
C PHE A 223 25.59 1.35 2.29
N LEU A 224 24.50 1.62 1.56
CA LEU A 224 23.72 0.59 0.89
C LEU A 224 23.74 0.72 -0.63
N GLY A 225 24.21 1.84 -1.18
CA GLY A 225 24.15 2.13 -2.61
C GLY A 225 22.72 2.20 -3.15
N CYS A 226 21.75 2.53 -2.30
CA CYS A 226 20.35 2.62 -2.67
C CYS A 226 19.95 4.07 -2.92
N ARG A 227 19.05 4.27 -3.87
CA ARG A 227 18.45 5.57 -4.16
C ARG A 227 17.21 5.81 -3.32
N THR A 228 17.08 7.01 -2.79
CA THR A 228 15.90 7.44 -2.03
C THR A 228 15.21 8.59 -2.77
N HIS A 229 13.96 8.38 -3.18
CA HIS A 229 13.11 9.40 -3.79
C HIS A 229 12.30 10.08 -2.70
N VAL A 230 12.61 11.32 -2.36
CA VAL A 230 11.91 12.08 -1.33
C VAL A 230 10.58 12.57 -1.89
N LEU A 231 9.47 12.08 -1.34
CA LEU A 231 8.12 12.48 -1.74
C LEU A 231 7.70 13.81 -1.09
N GLY A 232 8.09 14.03 0.17
CA GLY A 232 7.74 15.23 0.89
C GLY A 232 7.69 15.05 2.39
N GLY A 233 7.24 16.11 3.07
CA GLY A 233 7.05 16.15 4.52
C GLY A 233 5.62 16.52 4.89
N LEU A 234 5.01 15.77 5.82
CA LEU A 234 3.70 16.03 6.37
C LEU A 234 3.85 16.65 7.76
N ARG A 235 3.27 17.82 7.93
CA ARG A 235 3.29 18.50 9.23
C ARG A 235 2.45 17.76 10.25
N LYS A 236 2.95 17.75 11.51
CA LYS A 236 2.15 17.27 12.63
C LYS A 236 0.91 18.14 12.76
N VAL A 237 -0.24 17.51 12.83
CA VAL A 237 -1.52 18.21 13.03
C VAL A 237 -1.81 18.25 14.52
N ASP A 238 -2.20 19.41 14.99
CA ASP A 238 -2.55 19.63 16.41
C ASP A 238 -4.07 19.46 16.57
N VAL A 239 -4.51 18.21 16.60
CA VAL A 239 -5.89 17.79 16.83
C VAL A 239 -5.92 16.75 17.93
N SER A 240 -7.06 16.62 18.62
CA SER A 240 -7.23 15.59 19.64
C SER A 240 -7.06 14.20 19.02
N ALA A 241 -6.62 13.20 19.81
CA ALA A 241 -6.47 11.84 19.35
C ALA A 241 -7.80 11.28 18.79
N GLU A 242 -8.92 11.61 19.39
CA GLU A 242 -10.27 11.19 18.96
C GLU A 242 -10.69 11.85 17.62
N GLY A 243 -10.26 13.07 17.37
CA GLY A 243 -10.58 13.82 16.13
C GLY A 243 -9.58 13.58 15.00
N PHE A 244 -8.43 12.94 15.29
CA PHE A 244 -7.32 12.82 14.34
C PHE A 244 -7.72 12.09 13.05
N ASP A 245 -8.33 10.93 13.18
CA ASP A 245 -8.69 10.12 12.01
C ASP A 245 -9.76 10.81 11.17
N THR A 246 -10.77 11.40 11.81
CA THR A 246 -11.78 12.20 11.12
C THR A 246 -11.15 13.37 10.38
N PHE A 247 -10.29 14.14 11.05
CA PHE A 247 -9.57 15.25 10.42
C PHE A 247 -8.73 14.74 9.26
N PHE A 248 -7.85 13.78 9.51
CA PHE A 248 -6.88 13.30 8.51
C PHE A 248 -7.54 12.74 7.26
N LEU A 249 -8.65 12.02 7.43
CA LEU A 249 -9.34 11.35 6.33
C LEU A 249 -10.33 12.24 5.59
N SER A 250 -10.97 13.21 6.28
CA SER A 250 -12.04 14.03 5.69
C SER A 250 -11.64 15.45 5.33
N GLU A 251 -10.53 15.97 5.91
CA GLU A 251 -10.10 17.35 5.68
C GLU A 251 -9.82 17.62 4.21
N THR A 252 -10.39 18.70 3.71
CA THR A 252 -10.18 19.19 2.34
C THR A 252 -9.96 20.70 2.35
N GLY A 253 -9.03 21.18 1.53
CA GLY A 253 -8.81 22.62 1.34
C GLY A 253 -7.75 23.25 2.25
N SER A 254 -7.29 22.59 3.32
CA SER A 254 -6.17 23.08 4.12
C SER A 254 -4.85 23.07 3.34
N GLU A 255 -3.86 23.80 3.81
CA GLU A 255 -2.50 23.77 3.25
C GLU A 255 -1.89 22.37 3.36
N TRP A 256 -2.16 21.67 4.47
CA TRP A 256 -1.74 20.29 4.66
C TRP A 256 -2.29 19.38 3.57
N HIS A 257 -3.61 19.46 3.31
CA HIS A 257 -4.26 18.67 2.27
C HIS A 257 -3.69 18.99 0.87
N LYS A 258 -3.55 20.27 0.53
CA LYS A 258 -3.00 20.68 -0.76
C LYS A 258 -1.59 20.13 -0.99
N ASN A 259 -0.75 20.13 0.05
CA ASN A 259 0.60 19.60 -0.02
C ASN A 259 0.60 18.07 -0.18
N PHE A 260 -0.26 17.36 0.57
CA PHE A 260 -0.39 15.91 0.44
C PHE A 260 -0.93 15.53 -0.95
N PHE A 261 -1.99 16.18 -1.42
CA PHE A 261 -2.57 15.97 -2.74
C PHE A 261 -1.53 16.16 -3.86
N LYS A 262 -0.76 17.24 -3.83
CA LYS A 262 0.32 17.47 -4.80
C LYS A 262 1.37 16.35 -4.76
N THR A 263 1.70 15.85 -3.58
CA THR A 263 2.64 14.74 -3.40
C THR A 263 2.10 13.47 -4.08
N VAL A 264 0.83 13.13 -3.86
CA VAL A 264 0.19 11.97 -4.45
C VAL A 264 0.04 12.13 -5.97
N GLN A 265 -0.39 13.31 -6.43
CA GLN A 265 -0.51 13.62 -7.86
C GLN A 265 0.83 13.49 -8.58
N SER A 266 1.88 14.11 -8.05
CA SER A 266 3.23 14.01 -8.61
C SER A 266 3.76 12.56 -8.63
N PHE A 267 3.44 11.78 -7.60
CA PHE A 267 3.77 10.37 -7.55
C PHE A 267 3.03 9.60 -8.64
N ALA A 268 1.72 9.81 -8.78
CA ALA A 268 0.91 9.16 -9.80
C ALA A 268 1.36 9.50 -11.23
N GLU A 269 1.63 10.77 -11.52
CA GLU A 269 2.11 11.22 -12.83
C GLU A 269 3.47 10.61 -13.18
N LYS A 270 4.37 10.50 -12.21
CA LYS A 270 5.73 10.02 -12.45
C LYS A 270 5.79 8.49 -12.57
N TRP A 271 5.06 7.77 -11.72
CA TRP A 271 5.21 6.34 -11.54
C TRP A 271 4.03 5.52 -12.07
N GLY A 272 2.85 6.13 -12.23
CA GLY A 272 1.68 5.52 -12.88
C GLY A 272 1.82 5.41 -14.39
N ALA A 273 2.48 6.38 -15.03
CA ALA A 273 2.62 6.45 -16.48
C ALA A 273 3.90 5.78 -17.05
N SER A 274 4.85 5.35 -16.21
CA SER A 274 6.18 4.95 -16.68
C SER A 274 6.22 3.63 -17.45
N LYS A 275 5.20 2.80 -17.38
CA LYS A 275 5.13 1.54 -18.14
C LYS A 275 4.57 1.69 -19.57
N THR A 276 3.82 2.74 -19.85
CA THR A 276 3.36 3.03 -21.22
C THR A 276 4.55 3.45 -22.11
N ARG A 277 5.53 4.18 -21.57
CA ARG A 277 6.72 4.61 -22.31
C ARG A 277 7.69 3.49 -22.67
N GLN A 278 7.76 2.43 -21.88
CA GLN A 278 8.68 1.32 -22.16
C GLN A 278 8.15 0.40 -23.26
N LEU A 279 6.82 0.25 -23.37
CA LEU A 279 6.17 -0.52 -24.45
C LEU A 279 6.21 0.23 -25.79
N ASP A 280 6.11 1.57 -25.77
CA ASP A 280 6.22 2.37 -26.99
C ASP A 280 7.66 2.38 -27.55
N LEU A 281 8.68 2.36 -26.69
CA LEU A 281 10.08 2.28 -27.11
C LEU A 281 10.49 0.90 -27.66
N GLU A 282 9.85 -0.19 -27.18
CA GLU A 282 10.08 -1.55 -27.72
C GLU A 282 9.35 -1.79 -29.05
N GLN A 283 8.31 -1.01 -29.35
CA GLN A 283 7.60 -1.07 -30.65
C GLN A 283 8.23 -0.20 -31.73
N GLU A 284 9.03 0.81 -31.39
CA GLU A 284 9.77 1.63 -32.36
C GLU A 284 11.12 1.01 -32.80
N VAL A 285 11.55 -0.11 -32.20
CA VAL A 285 12.83 -0.79 -32.52
C VAL A 285 12.61 -2.07 -33.36
N HIS A 286 11.40 -2.34 -33.80
CA HIS A 286 11.05 -3.40 -34.76
C HIS A 286 10.34 -2.79 -35.96
#